data_8fee88c5889861c91664f30a21a95fbc
#
_entry.id   8fee88c5889861c91664f30a21a95fbc
#
_cell.length_a   1.000
_cell.length_b   1.000
_cell.length_c   1.000
_cell.angle_alpha   90.00
_cell.angle_beta   90.00
_cell.angle_gamma   90.00
#
_symmetry.space_group_name_H-M   'P 1'
#
loop_
_entity.id
_entity.type
_entity.pdbx_description
1 polymer ?
#
loop_
_entity_poly.entity_id
_entity_poly.type
_entity_poly.pdbx_seq_one_letter_code
_entity_poly.pdbx_strand_id
1 'polypeptide(L)'
;KDPYLRPYEEVMTGFLGAGGWSDGKLTYSTQIGGQLSKYVGEEKAMELMKQVVDNFSRFHPHPEQIILSNPTEEPEFIKPHFGLRLFPVWHIGTDYLHEIGKSWYDYLVNKGVKFIWETKVTSINFDDQKVFIEKEGSYRSYDTLIFGVGKSGIDFTSDIMEQYDLPTEEK
;
A
#
# COMPACT_ATOMS: atom_id res chain seq x y z
N LYS A 1 -12.79 10.18 -16.87
CA LYS A 1 -13.31 9.37 -15.76
C LYS A 1 -12.61 9.80 -14.49
N ASP A 2 -13.35 9.97 -13.40
CA ASP A 2 -12.78 10.25 -12.09
C ASP A 2 -11.94 9.03 -11.68
N PRO A 3 -10.62 9.17 -11.44
CA PRO A 3 -9.74 8.06 -11.09
C PRO A 3 -10.09 7.42 -9.73
N TYR A 4 -11.00 8.04 -8.97
CA TYR A 4 -11.48 7.58 -7.68
C TYR A 4 -12.81 6.82 -7.76
N LEU A 5 -13.57 6.97 -8.83
CA LEU A 5 -14.82 6.23 -9.08
C LEU A 5 -14.49 4.98 -9.90
N ARG A 6 -14.35 3.85 -9.22
CA ARG A 6 -14.06 2.57 -9.84
C ARG A 6 -15.28 1.66 -9.87
N PRO A 7 -15.40 0.82 -10.91
CA PRO A 7 -16.29 -0.33 -10.83
C PRO A 7 -15.92 -1.17 -9.58
N TYR A 8 -16.92 -1.75 -8.95
CA TYR A 8 -16.75 -2.59 -7.75
C TYR A 8 -15.71 -3.71 -7.94
N GLU A 9 -15.57 -4.19 -9.16
CA GLU A 9 -14.63 -5.25 -9.55
C GLU A 9 -13.15 -4.81 -9.50
N GLU A 10 -12.87 -3.51 -9.45
CA GLU A 10 -11.51 -2.95 -9.49
C GLU A 10 -11.02 -2.39 -8.14
N VAL A 11 -11.68 -2.71 -7.03
CA VAL A 11 -11.34 -2.18 -5.70
C VAL A 11 -9.91 -2.52 -5.23
N MET A 12 -9.29 -3.54 -5.83
CA MET A 12 -7.92 -3.97 -5.49
C MET A 12 -6.84 -3.23 -6.25
N THR A 13 -7.18 -2.37 -7.21
CA THR A 13 -6.23 -1.71 -8.13
C THR A 13 -6.24 -0.19 -8.04
N GLY A 14 -5.20 0.48 -8.57
CA GLY A 14 -5.06 1.92 -8.71
C GLY A 14 -4.53 2.64 -7.48
N PHE A 15 -4.69 3.97 -7.45
CA PHE A 15 -4.18 4.81 -6.38
C PHE A 15 -4.75 4.39 -5.01
N LEU A 16 -3.92 4.28 -3.99
CA LEU A 16 -4.17 3.67 -2.68
C LEU A 16 -4.42 2.15 -2.69
N GLY A 17 -4.56 1.49 -3.85
CA GLY A 17 -4.81 0.05 -3.92
C GLY A 17 -6.01 -0.40 -3.11
N ALA A 18 -5.98 -1.63 -2.57
CA ALA A 18 -7.01 -2.15 -1.69
C ALA A 18 -7.19 -1.33 -0.39
N GLY A 19 -6.13 -0.66 0.07
CA GLY A 19 -6.16 0.19 1.26
C GLY A 19 -7.15 1.34 1.15
N GLY A 20 -7.33 1.90 -0.05
CA GLY A 20 -8.29 2.98 -0.30
C GLY A 20 -9.77 2.57 -0.17
N TRP A 21 -10.06 1.27 -0.09
CA TRP A 21 -11.40 0.70 0.06
C TRP A 21 -11.54 -0.16 1.32
N SER A 22 -10.59 -0.01 2.24
CA SER A 22 -10.58 -0.74 3.51
C SER A 22 -11.48 -0.07 4.56
N ASP A 23 -11.45 -0.61 5.77
CA ASP A 23 -12.15 -0.05 6.92
C ASP A 23 -11.41 1.11 7.62
N GLY A 24 -10.36 1.63 6.98
CA GLY A 24 -9.59 2.76 7.50
C GLY A 24 -8.78 2.45 8.75
N LYS A 25 -8.39 1.20 8.94
CA LYS A 25 -7.55 0.76 10.07
C LYS A 25 -6.11 0.58 9.64
N LEU A 26 -5.19 1.19 10.36
CA LEU A 26 -3.74 0.99 10.19
C LEU A 26 -3.21 0.25 11.41
N THR A 27 -2.83 -1.01 11.22
CA THR A 27 -2.18 -1.82 12.25
C THR A 27 -0.84 -1.21 12.63
N TYR A 28 -0.60 -1.00 13.92
CA TYR A 28 0.61 -0.38 14.45
C TYR A 28 1.40 -1.39 15.29
N SER A 29 1.83 -2.46 14.63
CA SER A 29 2.57 -3.55 15.27
C SER A 29 3.37 -4.33 14.25
N THR A 30 4.61 -4.65 14.55
CA THR A 30 5.50 -5.49 13.74
C THR A 30 5.18 -6.99 13.86
N GLN A 31 4.29 -7.36 14.77
CA GLN A 31 3.84 -8.73 14.97
C GLN A 31 2.68 -9.14 14.06
N ILE A 32 2.07 -8.18 13.38
CA ILE A 32 0.91 -8.37 12.50
C ILE A 32 1.23 -7.83 11.12
N GLY A 33 0.93 -8.61 10.10
CA GLY A 33 1.16 -8.25 8.70
C GLY A 33 2.47 -8.77 8.15
N GLY A 34 3.23 -7.92 7.49
CA GLY A 34 4.50 -8.28 6.84
C GLY A 34 5.66 -8.51 7.82
N GLN A 35 6.84 -8.67 7.26
CA GLN A 35 8.07 -8.97 8.00
C GLN A 35 9.06 -7.79 7.97
N LEU A 36 8.56 -6.55 7.93
CA LEU A 36 9.39 -5.36 7.77
C LEU A 36 10.53 -5.29 8.81
N SER A 37 10.24 -5.66 10.07
CA SER A 37 11.24 -5.63 11.14
C SER A 37 12.42 -6.59 10.91
N LYS A 38 12.25 -7.66 10.13
CA LYS A 38 13.37 -8.55 9.75
C LYS A 38 14.38 -7.86 8.83
N TYR A 39 13.93 -6.90 8.03
CA TYR A 39 14.79 -6.20 7.06
C TYR A 39 15.42 -4.92 7.62
N VAL A 40 14.70 -4.18 8.44
CA VAL A 40 15.14 -2.85 8.89
C VAL A 40 15.32 -2.74 10.41
N GLY A 41 15.01 -3.79 11.17
CA GLY A 41 14.99 -3.78 12.63
C GLY A 41 13.66 -3.22 13.19
N GLU A 42 13.39 -3.52 14.45
CA GLU A 42 12.12 -3.21 15.12
C GLU A 42 11.87 -1.70 15.21
N GLU A 43 12.86 -0.96 15.71
CA GLU A 43 12.76 0.49 15.92
C GLU A 43 12.47 1.22 14.60
N LYS A 44 13.22 0.88 13.54
CA LYS A 44 13.02 1.50 12.22
C LYS A 44 11.69 1.12 11.60
N ALA A 45 11.24 -0.12 11.80
CA ALA A 45 9.93 -0.56 11.33
C ALA A 45 8.80 0.26 11.99
N MET A 46 8.87 0.47 13.30
CA MET A 46 7.89 1.29 14.02
C MET A 46 7.91 2.76 13.59
N GLU A 47 9.11 3.32 13.36
CA GLU A 47 9.25 4.67 12.80
C GLU A 47 8.56 4.79 11.43
N LEU A 48 8.80 3.84 10.53
CA LEU A 48 8.20 3.81 9.19
C LEU A 48 6.68 3.66 9.25
N MET A 49 6.16 2.81 10.14
CA MET A 49 4.72 2.70 10.37
C MET A 49 4.13 4.03 10.86
N LYS A 50 4.84 4.73 11.76
CA LYS A 50 4.39 6.06 12.21
C LYS A 50 4.36 7.07 11.07
N GLN A 51 5.36 7.05 10.17
CA GLN A 51 5.38 7.91 8.99
C GLN A 51 4.17 7.63 8.07
N VAL A 52 3.72 6.37 7.95
CA VAL A 52 2.51 6.04 7.20
C VAL A 52 1.29 6.72 7.85
N VAL A 53 1.13 6.59 9.16
CA VAL A 53 0.03 7.25 9.90
C VAL A 53 0.08 8.77 9.70
N ASP A 54 1.26 9.38 9.80
CA ASP A 54 1.44 10.82 9.62
C ASP A 54 1.07 11.29 8.21
N ASN A 55 1.37 10.48 7.18
CA ASN A 55 0.94 10.77 5.82
C ASN A 55 -0.59 10.74 5.68
N PHE A 56 -1.27 9.73 6.24
CA PHE A 56 -2.73 9.70 6.24
C PHE A 56 -3.30 10.90 7.00
N SER A 57 -2.76 11.22 8.17
CA SER A 57 -3.19 12.36 8.99
C SER A 57 -3.04 13.70 8.26
N ARG A 58 -1.95 13.86 7.49
CA ARG A 58 -1.68 15.08 6.73
C ARG A 58 -2.75 15.38 5.69
N PHE A 59 -3.33 14.36 5.08
CA PHE A 59 -4.33 14.49 4.03
C PHE A 59 -5.76 14.26 4.51
N HIS A 60 -5.92 13.97 5.81
CA HIS A 60 -7.23 13.76 6.42
C HIS A 60 -7.97 15.09 6.60
N PRO A 61 -9.26 15.23 6.20
CA PRO A 61 -10.03 16.46 6.38
C PRO A 61 -10.24 16.81 7.85
N HIS A 62 -10.22 15.82 8.75
CA HIS A 62 -10.46 15.92 10.18
C HIS A 62 -9.41 15.12 10.97
N PRO A 63 -8.11 15.51 10.97
CA PRO A 63 -7.05 14.73 11.60
C PRO A 63 -7.23 14.55 13.11
N GLU A 64 -7.99 15.42 13.77
CA GLU A 64 -8.35 15.32 15.20
C GLU A 64 -9.28 14.14 15.51
N GLN A 65 -9.90 13.54 14.50
CA GLN A 65 -10.76 12.35 14.64
C GLN A 65 -9.99 11.04 14.51
N ILE A 66 -8.71 11.08 14.17
CA ILE A 66 -7.86 9.89 14.10
C ILE A 66 -7.56 9.40 15.52
N ILE A 67 -7.94 8.17 15.81
CA ILE A 67 -7.84 7.59 17.16
C ILE A 67 -6.89 6.39 17.16
N LEU A 68 -5.98 6.34 18.13
CA LEU A 68 -5.21 5.14 18.45
C LEU A 68 -5.98 4.30 19.47
N SER A 69 -6.40 3.13 19.05
CA SER A 69 -6.88 2.06 19.92
C SER A 69 -5.70 1.18 20.32
N ASN A 70 -5.43 1.08 21.62
CA ASN A 70 -4.34 0.25 22.15
C ASN A 70 -4.85 -0.61 23.30
N PRO A 71 -5.57 -1.72 22.99
CA PRO A 71 -6.10 -2.61 24.01
C PRO A 71 -4.95 -3.33 24.74
N THR A 72 -5.01 -3.33 26.08
CA THR A 72 -3.98 -3.95 26.95
C THR A 72 -4.50 -5.19 27.67
N GLU A 73 -5.82 -5.37 27.72
CA GLU A 73 -6.44 -6.45 28.44
C GLU A 73 -7.45 -7.21 27.58
N GLU A 74 -7.41 -8.53 27.69
CA GLU A 74 -8.37 -9.42 27.06
C GLU A 74 -9.68 -9.45 27.87
N PRO A 75 -10.86 -9.22 27.25
CA PRO A 75 -12.13 -9.31 27.95
C PRO A 75 -12.36 -10.69 28.59
N GLU A 76 -12.78 -10.73 29.86
CA GLU A 76 -12.94 -11.96 30.63
C GLU A 76 -13.86 -12.98 29.97
N PHE A 77 -14.92 -12.53 29.28
CA PHE A 77 -15.89 -13.42 28.62
C PHE A 77 -15.31 -14.13 27.39
N ILE A 78 -14.18 -13.67 26.84
CA ILE A 78 -13.53 -14.25 25.66
C ILE A 78 -12.50 -15.30 26.08
N LYS A 79 -11.75 -15.07 27.14
CA LYS A 79 -10.65 -15.93 27.63
C LYS A 79 -10.95 -17.42 27.66
N PRO A 80 -12.14 -17.89 28.08
CA PRO A 80 -12.42 -19.33 28.13
C PRO A 80 -12.56 -20.00 26.75
N HIS A 81 -12.77 -19.22 25.69
CA HIS A 81 -13.18 -19.74 24.39
C HIS A 81 -12.20 -19.43 23.27
N PHE A 82 -11.48 -18.30 23.36
CA PHE A 82 -10.61 -17.79 22.28
C PHE A 82 -9.35 -17.17 22.87
N GLY A 83 -8.24 -17.31 22.19
CA GLY A 83 -7.05 -16.49 22.40
C GLY A 83 -7.13 -15.25 21.54
N LEU A 84 -7.03 -14.07 22.15
CA LEU A 84 -6.94 -12.79 21.41
C LEU A 84 -5.49 -12.36 21.28
N ARG A 85 -5.15 -11.87 20.08
CA ARG A 85 -3.91 -11.14 19.89
C ARG A 85 -4.23 -9.65 19.91
N LEU A 86 -3.83 -8.98 20.97
CA LEU A 86 -4.02 -7.54 21.16
C LEU A 86 -2.88 -6.77 20.51
N PHE A 87 -3.21 -5.74 19.75
CA PHE A 87 -2.23 -4.87 19.13
C PHE A 87 -2.82 -3.46 18.88
N PRO A 88 -1.97 -2.42 18.83
CA PRO A 88 -2.42 -1.07 18.55
C PRO A 88 -2.94 -0.92 17.12
N VAL A 89 -4.00 -0.15 16.94
CA VAL A 89 -4.60 0.17 15.64
C VAL A 89 -4.95 1.65 15.60
N TRP A 90 -4.48 2.33 14.56
CA TRP A 90 -4.95 3.66 14.23
C TRP A 90 -6.22 3.57 13.39
N HIS A 91 -7.25 4.27 13.80
CA HIS A 91 -8.53 4.39 13.10
C HIS A 91 -8.54 5.71 12.32
N ILE A 92 -8.38 5.60 11.01
CA ILE A 92 -8.40 6.74 10.09
C ILE A 92 -9.85 7.12 9.72
N GLY A 93 -10.76 6.17 9.76
CA GLY A 93 -12.15 6.32 9.36
C GLY A 93 -12.39 5.97 7.89
N THR A 94 -13.30 5.02 7.68
CA THR A 94 -13.66 4.51 6.35
C THR A 94 -14.18 5.60 5.43
N ASP A 95 -15.02 6.48 5.97
CA ASP A 95 -15.71 7.51 5.19
C ASP A 95 -14.77 8.58 4.62
N TYR A 96 -13.60 8.74 5.23
CA TYR A 96 -12.61 9.76 4.81
C TYR A 96 -11.58 9.26 3.81
N LEU A 97 -11.48 7.95 3.57
CA LEU A 97 -10.42 7.39 2.70
C LEU A 97 -10.47 7.96 1.28
N HIS A 98 -11.66 8.21 0.76
CA HIS A 98 -11.81 8.83 -0.57
C HIS A 98 -11.25 10.26 -0.61
N GLU A 99 -11.59 11.09 0.38
CA GLU A 99 -11.11 12.47 0.47
C GLU A 99 -9.60 12.54 0.73
N ILE A 100 -9.09 11.67 1.58
CA ILE A 100 -7.66 11.51 1.84
C ILE A 100 -6.95 11.16 0.53
N GLY A 101 -7.45 10.16 -0.20
CA GLY A 101 -6.89 9.72 -1.47
C GLY A 101 -6.86 10.85 -2.50
N LYS A 102 -7.96 11.60 -2.61
CA LYS A 102 -8.04 12.74 -3.52
C LYS A 102 -7.02 13.82 -3.15
N SER A 103 -6.97 14.22 -1.89
CA SER A 103 -6.05 15.26 -1.40
C SER A 103 -4.59 14.85 -1.60
N TRP A 104 -4.27 13.60 -1.35
CA TRP A 104 -2.93 13.06 -1.56
C TRP A 104 -2.56 13.02 -3.03
N TYR A 105 -3.47 12.57 -3.89
CA TYR A 105 -3.28 12.58 -5.34
C TYR A 105 -3.02 13.99 -5.86
N ASP A 106 -3.87 14.95 -5.50
CA ASP A 106 -3.74 16.35 -5.93
C ASP A 106 -2.40 16.95 -5.47
N TYR A 107 -1.97 16.62 -4.26
CA TYR A 107 -0.66 17.02 -3.75
C TYR A 107 0.49 16.47 -4.61
N LEU A 108 0.44 15.18 -4.96
CA LEU A 108 1.48 14.54 -5.78
C LEU A 108 1.51 15.12 -7.21
N VAL A 109 0.36 15.35 -7.82
CA VAL A 109 0.25 16.02 -9.13
C VAL A 109 0.88 17.41 -9.08
N ASN A 110 0.57 18.20 -8.04
CA ASN A 110 1.14 19.53 -7.83
C ASN A 110 2.67 19.48 -7.59
N LYS A 111 3.20 18.36 -7.14
CA LYS A 111 4.65 18.12 -7.03
C LYS A 111 5.29 17.61 -8.33
N GLY A 112 4.53 17.49 -9.41
CA GLY A 112 5.02 17.06 -10.71
C GLY A 112 5.04 15.55 -10.93
N VAL A 113 4.44 14.76 -10.03
CA VAL A 113 4.28 13.31 -10.23
C VAL A 113 3.34 13.06 -11.40
N LYS A 114 3.76 12.24 -12.34
CA LYS A 114 2.97 11.84 -13.50
C LYS A 114 2.33 10.49 -13.26
N PHE A 115 1.02 10.44 -13.34
CA PHE A 115 0.23 9.20 -13.26
C PHE A 115 -0.17 8.78 -14.67
N ILE A 116 0.01 7.49 -14.98
CA ILE A 116 -0.42 6.89 -16.24
C ILE A 116 -1.47 5.86 -15.92
N TRP A 117 -2.72 6.18 -16.20
CA TRP A 117 -3.88 5.36 -15.88
C TRP A 117 -4.27 4.43 -17.03
N GLU A 118 -5.02 3.36 -16.69
CA GLU A 118 -5.57 2.42 -17.67
C GLU A 118 -4.49 1.86 -18.61
N THR A 119 -3.34 1.51 -18.04
CA THR A 119 -2.23 0.93 -18.80
C THR A 119 -1.49 -0.10 -17.95
N LYS A 120 -0.76 -0.96 -18.64
CA LYS A 120 0.13 -1.94 -18.03
C LYS A 120 1.58 -1.65 -18.42
N VAL A 121 2.48 -2.00 -17.52
CA VAL A 121 3.87 -2.28 -17.86
C VAL A 121 3.93 -3.75 -18.23
N THR A 122 4.35 -4.05 -19.45
CA THR A 122 4.35 -5.43 -19.98
C THR A 122 5.75 -5.99 -20.16
N SER A 123 6.78 -5.17 -20.02
CA SER A 123 8.16 -5.60 -20.08
C SER A 123 9.06 -4.66 -19.26
N ILE A 124 10.07 -5.24 -18.63
CA ILE A 124 11.16 -4.52 -17.96
C ILE A 124 12.46 -5.01 -18.55
N ASN A 125 13.31 -4.08 -18.97
CA ASN A 125 14.71 -4.36 -19.35
C ASN A 125 15.60 -3.71 -18.29
N PHE A 126 16.18 -4.54 -17.42
CA PHE A 126 17.05 -4.06 -16.34
C PHE A 126 18.40 -3.59 -16.85
N ASP A 127 18.93 -4.19 -17.91
CA ASP A 127 20.25 -3.83 -18.48
C ASP A 127 20.21 -2.43 -19.10
N ASP A 128 19.14 -2.14 -19.86
CA ASP A 128 18.96 -0.84 -20.50
C ASP A 128 18.22 0.17 -19.60
N GLN A 129 17.79 -0.22 -18.41
CA GLN A 129 16.96 0.58 -17.49
C GLN A 129 15.72 1.15 -18.17
N LYS A 130 14.91 0.26 -18.80
CA LYS A 130 13.70 0.64 -19.54
C LYS A 130 12.50 -0.20 -19.13
N VAL A 131 11.33 0.41 -19.16
CA VAL A 131 10.04 -0.26 -19.02
C VAL A 131 9.19 -0.01 -20.26
N PHE A 132 8.47 -1.03 -20.74
CA PHE A 132 7.53 -0.85 -21.84
C PHE A 132 6.15 -0.48 -21.31
N ILE A 133 5.63 0.65 -21.77
CA ILE A 133 4.32 1.17 -21.39
C ILE A 133 3.33 0.83 -22.50
N GLU A 134 2.40 -0.09 -22.23
CA GLU A 134 1.47 -0.62 -23.22
C GLU A 134 0.67 0.49 -23.93
N LYS A 135 0.07 1.39 -23.16
CA LYS A 135 -0.75 2.50 -23.70
C LYS A 135 0.03 3.46 -24.61
N GLU A 136 1.31 3.58 -24.37
CA GLU A 136 2.18 4.46 -25.16
C GLU A 136 2.81 3.73 -26.35
N GLY A 137 2.80 2.41 -26.33
CA GLY A 137 3.46 1.58 -27.33
C GLY A 137 4.98 1.80 -27.39
N SER A 138 5.60 2.25 -26.28
CA SER A 138 6.98 2.67 -26.27
C SER A 138 7.67 2.36 -24.93
N TYR A 139 9.02 2.34 -24.99
CA TYR A 139 9.85 2.22 -23.79
C TYR A 139 10.10 3.58 -23.16
N ARG A 140 10.10 3.59 -21.82
CA ARG A 140 10.60 4.72 -21.01
C ARG A 140 11.81 4.29 -20.20
N SER A 141 12.83 5.13 -20.15
CA SER A 141 13.98 4.96 -19.28
C SER A 141 13.65 5.37 -17.84
N TYR A 142 14.36 4.77 -16.89
CA TYR A 142 14.28 5.11 -15.46
C TYR A 142 15.69 5.11 -14.84
N ASP A 143 15.88 5.92 -13.82
CA ASP A 143 17.08 5.89 -12.99
C ASP A 143 16.92 4.90 -11.83
N THR A 144 15.72 4.86 -11.27
CA THR A 144 15.33 3.93 -10.19
C THR A 144 13.95 3.38 -10.48
N LEU A 145 13.79 2.06 -10.37
CA LEU A 145 12.50 1.38 -10.51
C LEU A 145 12.03 0.84 -9.16
N ILE A 146 10.81 1.22 -8.78
CA ILE A 146 10.11 0.62 -7.64
C ILE A 146 9.01 -0.28 -8.19
N PHE A 147 9.13 -1.58 -7.94
CA PHE A 147 8.20 -2.59 -8.41
C PHE A 147 7.18 -2.93 -7.32
N GLY A 148 5.94 -2.51 -7.51
CA GLY A 148 4.87 -2.68 -6.51
C GLY A 148 3.52 -2.94 -7.15
N VAL A 149 3.42 -3.97 -7.99
CA VAL A 149 2.26 -4.24 -8.84
C VAL A 149 1.04 -4.82 -8.11
N GLY A 150 1.20 -5.21 -6.86
CA GLY A 150 0.12 -5.78 -6.06
C GLY A 150 -0.38 -7.15 -6.57
N LYS A 151 -1.56 -7.55 -6.07
CA LYS A 151 -2.12 -8.89 -6.36
C LYS A 151 -2.43 -9.12 -7.83
N SER A 152 -2.91 -8.10 -8.53
CA SER A 152 -3.24 -8.21 -9.97
C SER A 152 -2.01 -8.35 -10.87
N GLY A 153 -0.82 -8.11 -10.36
CA GLY A 153 0.43 -8.25 -11.09
C GLY A 153 1.24 -9.50 -10.72
N ILE A 154 0.64 -10.51 -10.06
CA ILE A 154 1.35 -11.72 -9.64
C ILE A 154 1.97 -12.45 -10.83
N ASP A 155 1.19 -12.66 -11.90
CA ASP A 155 1.67 -13.37 -13.10
C ASP A 155 2.84 -12.61 -13.73
N PHE A 156 2.71 -11.29 -13.90
CA PHE A 156 3.79 -10.45 -14.40
C PHE A 156 5.02 -10.49 -13.50
N THR A 157 4.85 -10.54 -12.17
CA THR A 157 5.96 -10.69 -11.23
C THR A 157 6.67 -12.01 -11.43
N SER A 158 5.91 -13.12 -11.58
CA SER A 158 6.45 -14.46 -11.81
C SER A 158 7.26 -14.50 -13.11
N ASP A 159 6.72 -13.94 -14.19
CA ASP A 159 7.40 -13.88 -15.50
C ASP A 159 8.74 -13.11 -15.41
N ILE A 160 8.77 -11.97 -14.69
CA ILE A 160 9.99 -11.20 -14.49
C ILE A 160 11.01 -11.95 -13.63
N MET A 161 10.56 -12.62 -12.57
CA MET A 161 11.44 -13.41 -11.71
C MET A 161 12.07 -14.57 -12.47
N GLU A 162 11.32 -15.29 -13.31
CA GLU A 162 11.81 -16.34 -14.16
C GLU A 162 12.78 -15.80 -15.23
N GLN A 163 12.40 -14.74 -15.93
CA GLN A 163 13.22 -14.13 -16.99
C GLN A 163 14.61 -13.72 -16.51
N TYR A 164 14.73 -13.24 -15.27
CA TYR A 164 15.97 -12.70 -14.73
C TYR A 164 16.60 -13.57 -13.64
N ASP A 165 16.12 -14.81 -13.47
CA ASP A 165 16.62 -15.77 -12.47
C ASP A 165 16.71 -15.15 -11.06
N LEU A 166 15.65 -14.42 -10.67
CA LEU A 166 15.61 -13.77 -9.37
C LEU A 166 15.27 -14.77 -8.27
N PRO A 167 15.92 -14.70 -7.09
CA PRO A 167 15.68 -15.64 -6.01
C PRO A 167 14.24 -15.53 -5.48
N THR A 168 13.58 -16.68 -5.34
CA THR A 168 12.27 -16.82 -4.72
C THR A 168 12.36 -17.57 -3.41
N GLU A 169 11.63 -17.13 -2.39
CA GLU A 169 11.43 -17.94 -1.18
C GLU A 169 10.18 -18.80 -1.36
N GLU A 170 10.33 -20.11 -1.32
CA GLU A 170 9.19 -21.02 -1.14
C GLU A 170 8.58 -20.80 0.25
N LYS A 171 7.27 -20.58 0.31
CA LYS A 171 6.51 -20.46 1.57
C LYS A 171 5.97 -21.79 2.02
#